data_554da5ca4eb2f35781b775e8dc6f111e
#
_entry.id   554da5ca4eb2f35781b775e8dc6f111e
#
_cell.length_a   1.000
_cell.length_b   1.000
_cell.length_c   1.000
_cell.angle_alpha   90.00
_cell.angle_beta   90.00
_cell.angle_gamma   90.00
#
_symmetry.space_group_name_H-M   'P 1'
#
loop_
_entity.id
_entity.type
_entity.pdbx_description
1 polymer ?
#
loop_
_entity_poly.entity_id
_entity_poly.type
_entity_poly.pdbx_seq_one_letter_code
_entity_poly.pdbx_strand_id
1 'polypeptide(L)'
;MEPKKMYIDGEWVTGSMEKPFDVINPATGEVLAQVYESSVEDTRRAVAAAKKSFYQTREWRDMDSQTRSDMILKIADLIDKYADELAMLDTLDNGKPLREAEGDISDGIHCFRYYAGLCKTPHGGVYGVNDGFGKMHSYETREPVGVCAQITPWNYPFLMSVWKLAPALAAGNSIVFKPSPKAPLSTIRLFEIFEEAGLPKGCVNLLQGDAEVGTEMGENTD
;
A
#
# COMPACT_ATOMS: atom_id res chain seq x y z
N MET A 1 10.46 -11.22 21.69
CA MET A 1 10.26 -11.15 20.22
C MET A 1 10.74 -9.77 19.78
N GLU A 2 11.53 -9.66 18.69
CA GLU A 2 11.97 -8.34 18.20
C GLU A 2 10.76 -7.57 17.64
N PRO A 3 10.57 -6.29 18.01
CA PRO A 3 9.44 -5.53 17.49
C PRO A 3 9.48 -5.37 15.96
N LYS A 4 8.32 -5.44 15.32
CA LYS A 4 8.16 -5.21 13.88
C LYS A 4 8.46 -3.75 13.54
N LYS A 5 9.18 -3.55 12.44
CA LYS A 5 9.65 -2.24 11.99
C LYS A 5 8.67 -1.61 11.00
N MET A 6 8.80 -0.32 10.76
CA MET A 6 8.20 0.38 9.62
C MET A 6 9.09 0.25 8.38
N TYR A 7 8.54 0.48 7.18
CA TYR A 7 9.26 0.36 5.92
C TYR A 7 9.32 1.72 5.22
N ILE A 8 10.52 2.30 5.10
CA ILE A 8 10.72 3.64 4.51
C ILE A 8 11.91 3.60 3.55
N ASP A 9 11.71 4.11 2.33
CA ASP A 9 12.72 4.20 1.24
C ASP A 9 13.41 2.85 0.94
N GLY A 10 12.66 1.74 1.05
CA GLY A 10 13.18 0.40 0.79
C GLY A 10 13.96 -0.21 1.95
N GLU A 11 13.79 0.29 3.18
CA GLU A 11 14.49 -0.20 4.37
C GLU A 11 13.53 -0.37 5.55
N TRP A 12 13.73 -1.43 6.35
CA TRP A 12 13.04 -1.65 7.60
C TRP A 12 13.71 -0.88 8.74
N VAL A 13 13.00 0.11 9.31
CA VAL A 13 13.54 1.03 10.31
C VAL A 13 12.72 1.01 11.60
N THR A 14 13.37 1.27 12.74
CA THR A 14 12.74 1.33 14.07
C THR A 14 12.01 2.65 14.32
N GLY A 15 12.26 3.67 13.49
CA GLY A 15 11.77 5.03 13.68
C GLY A 15 12.58 5.85 14.68
N SER A 16 12.24 7.13 14.76
CA SER A 16 12.97 8.11 15.58
C SER A 16 12.65 8.00 17.07
N MET A 17 11.47 7.48 17.44
CA MET A 17 11.06 7.35 18.84
C MET A 17 11.56 6.07 19.51
N GLU A 18 11.92 5.05 18.73
CA GLU A 18 12.30 3.71 19.22
C GLU A 18 11.28 3.12 20.24
N LYS A 19 10.02 3.54 20.15
CA LYS A 19 8.95 3.17 21.07
C LYS A 19 8.05 2.12 20.43
N PRO A 20 8.02 0.86 20.91
CA PRO A 20 7.08 -0.14 20.46
C PRO A 20 5.75 -0.04 21.22
N PHE A 21 4.68 -0.50 20.57
CA PHE A 21 3.38 -0.80 21.18
C PHE A 21 3.02 -2.27 20.99
N ASP A 22 2.19 -2.79 21.89
CA ASP A 22 1.74 -4.18 21.85
C ASP A 22 0.57 -4.36 20.89
N VAL A 23 0.64 -5.40 20.06
CA VAL A 23 -0.48 -5.91 19.26
C VAL A 23 -1.09 -7.08 20.01
N ILE A 24 -2.38 -6.98 20.31
CA ILE A 24 -3.07 -7.90 21.23
C ILE A 24 -4.00 -8.82 20.44
N ASN A 25 -3.95 -10.12 20.72
CA ASN A 25 -4.94 -11.07 20.25
C ASN A 25 -6.29 -10.79 20.95
N PRO A 26 -7.34 -10.36 20.24
CA PRO A 26 -8.60 -9.99 20.86
C PRO A 26 -9.35 -11.19 21.44
N ALA A 27 -9.03 -12.43 21.04
CA ALA A 27 -9.66 -13.63 21.56
C ALA A 27 -9.06 -14.10 22.89
N THR A 28 -7.75 -13.87 23.13
CA THR A 28 -7.06 -14.36 24.33
C THR A 28 -6.61 -13.24 25.27
N GLY A 29 -6.48 -12.01 24.77
CA GLY A 29 -5.88 -10.89 25.49
C GLY A 29 -4.35 -10.94 25.57
N GLU A 30 -3.71 -11.89 24.90
CA GLU A 30 -2.26 -12.05 24.92
C GLU A 30 -1.57 -11.15 23.87
N VAL A 31 -0.34 -10.77 24.13
CA VAL A 31 0.50 -10.03 23.20
C VAL A 31 0.94 -10.96 22.07
N LEU A 32 0.55 -10.66 20.83
CA LEU A 32 0.97 -11.37 19.62
C LEU A 32 2.34 -10.92 19.12
N ALA A 33 2.54 -9.62 19.10
CA ALA A 33 3.74 -8.98 18.59
C ALA A 33 3.90 -7.59 19.20
N GLN A 34 5.08 -7.00 19.03
CA GLN A 34 5.32 -5.58 19.23
C GLN A 34 5.62 -4.92 17.89
N VAL A 35 5.21 -3.65 17.74
CA VAL A 35 5.39 -2.86 16.53
C VAL A 35 5.91 -1.49 16.90
N TYR A 36 6.98 -1.00 16.24
CA TYR A 36 7.49 0.34 16.47
C TYR A 36 6.52 1.40 15.99
N GLU A 37 6.27 2.41 16.84
CA GLU A 37 5.41 3.55 16.52
C GLU A 37 6.16 4.58 15.69
N SER A 38 5.54 5.09 14.63
CA SER A 38 6.05 6.19 13.81
C SER A 38 5.85 7.53 14.50
N SER A 39 6.80 8.42 14.37
CA SER A 39 6.67 9.84 14.75
C SER A 39 6.18 10.69 13.56
N VAL A 40 5.91 11.97 13.83
CA VAL A 40 5.72 13.01 12.80
C VAL A 40 6.94 13.11 11.88
N GLU A 41 8.15 13.02 12.45
CA GLU A 41 9.41 13.04 11.67
C GLU A 41 9.51 11.85 10.73
N ASP A 42 9.18 10.63 11.18
CA ASP A 42 9.15 9.43 10.33
C ASP A 42 8.11 9.56 9.23
N THR A 43 6.96 10.18 9.51
CA THR A 43 5.93 10.47 8.51
C THR A 43 6.47 11.38 7.41
N ARG A 44 7.14 12.47 7.78
CA ARG A 44 7.78 13.38 6.83
C ARG A 44 8.87 12.71 6.00
N ARG A 45 9.67 11.83 6.62
CA ARG A 45 10.68 11.02 5.91
C ARG A 45 10.02 10.09 4.88
N ALA A 46 8.92 9.43 5.23
CA ALA A 46 8.18 8.56 4.31
C ALA A 46 7.58 9.35 3.14
N VAL A 47 7.01 10.53 3.39
CA VAL A 47 6.51 11.44 2.33
C VAL A 47 7.67 11.88 1.44
N ALA A 48 8.79 12.31 2.00
CA ALA A 48 9.97 12.71 1.23
C ALA A 48 10.51 11.56 0.36
N ALA A 49 10.55 10.32 0.88
CA ALA A 49 10.95 9.13 0.14
C ALA A 49 9.99 8.85 -1.03
N ALA A 50 8.67 8.93 -0.81
CA ALA A 50 7.68 8.77 -1.85
C ALA A 50 7.76 9.85 -2.93
N LYS A 51 7.99 11.12 -2.55
CA LYS A 51 8.23 12.24 -3.47
C LYS A 51 9.48 12.03 -4.30
N LYS A 52 10.58 11.65 -3.67
CA LYS A 52 11.83 11.31 -4.36
C LYS A 52 11.61 10.20 -5.38
N SER A 53 10.91 9.12 -4.99
CA SER A 53 10.57 8.00 -5.88
C SER A 53 9.73 8.47 -7.06
N PHE A 54 8.72 9.29 -6.85
CA PHE A 54 7.80 9.73 -7.90
C PHE A 54 8.38 10.81 -8.81
N TYR A 55 9.02 11.85 -8.27
CA TYR A 55 9.44 13.03 -9.04
C TYR A 55 10.90 12.99 -9.50
N GLN A 56 11.77 12.24 -8.82
CA GLN A 56 13.22 12.24 -9.10
C GLN A 56 13.68 10.93 -9.73
N THR A 57 13.57 9.78 -9.03
CA THR A 57 14.01 8.49 -9.57
C THR A 57 13.08 7.97 -10.65
N ARG A 58 11.77 8.12 -10.47
CA ARG A 58 10.71 7.84 -11.44
C ARG A 58 10.64 6.38 -11.93
N GLU A 59 11.38 5.47 -11.31
CA GLU A 59 11.52 4.09 -11.74
C GLU A 59 10.16 3.37 -11.84
N TRP A 60 9.29 3.53 -10.83
CA TRP A 60 7.94 2.97 -10.85
C TRP A 60 6.99 3.75 -11.75
N ARG A 61 7.02 5.08 -11.65
CA ARG A 61 6.15 5.97 -12.43
C ARG A 61 6.31 5.78 -13.93
N ASP A 62 7.56 5.74 -14.42
CA ASP A 62 7.87 5.68 -15.85
C ASP A 62 8.04 4.24 -16.36
N MET A 63 7.83 3.23 -15.48
CA MET A 63 7.83 1.83 -15.86
C MET A 63 6.78 1.57 -16.93
N ASP A 64 7.13 0.84 -17.99
CA ASP A 64 6.18 0.47 -19.03
C ASP A 64 5.04 -0.41 -18.49
N SER A 65 3.91 -0.36 -19.16
CA SER A 65 2.67 -1.00 -18.69
C SER A 65 2.77 -2.53 -18.59
N GLN A 66 3.59 -3.18 -19.44
CA GLN A 66 3.78 -4.63 -19.38
C GLN A 66 4.60 -5.01 -18.15
N THR A 67 5.76 -4.38 -17.95
CA THR A 67 6.65 -4.64 -16.81
C THR A 67 5.93 -4.34 -15.47
N ARG A 68 5.17 -3.25 -15.39
CA ARG A 68 4.36 -2.93 -14.20
C ARG A 68 3.29 -3.99 -13.95
N SER A 69 2.57 -4.42 -15.00
CA SER A 69 1.59 -5.51 -14.90
C SER A 69 2.21 -6.79 -14.37
N ASP A 70 3.37 -7.19 -14.91
CA ASP A 70 4.06 -8.41 -14.52
C ASP A 70 4.55 -8.36 -13.06
N MET A 71 5.01 -7.19 -12.61
CA MET A 71 5.36 -6.97 -11.20
C MET A 71 4.15 -7.10 -10.28
N ILE A 72 2.99 -6.54 -10.65
CA ILE A 72 1.76 -6.64 -9.87
C ILE A 72 1.23 -8.09 -9.87
N LEU A 73 1.35 -8.84 -10.97
CA LEU A 73 1.04 -10.27 -11.00
C LEU A 73 1.96 -11.06 -10.09
N LYS A 74 3.26 -10.75 -10.08
CA LYS A 74 4.22 -11.38 -9.15
C LYS A 74 3.84 -11.16 -7.68
N ILE A 75 3.35 -9.95 -7.33
CA ILE A 75 2.82 -9.67 -6.00
C ILE A 75 1.62 -10.57 -5.70
N ALA A 76 0.65 -10.69 -6.64
CA ALA A 76 -0.50 -11.57 -6.47
C ALA A 76 -0.10 -13.04 -6.26
N ASP A 77 0.88 -13.53 -6.99
CA ASP A 77 1.38 -14.90 -6.87
C ASP A 77 2.14 -15.13 -5.54
N LEU A 78 2.84 -14.12 -5.03
CA LEU A 78 3.46 -14.18 -3.70
C LEU A 78 2.41 -14.15 -2.58
N ILE A 79 1.34 -13.36 -2.72
CA ILE A 79 0.22 -13.37 -1.78
C ILE A 79 -0.43 -14.75 -1.77
N ASP A 80 -0.65 -15.37 -2.92
CA ASP A 80 -1.21 -16.73 -3.07
C ASP A 80 -0.30 -17.77 -2.39
N LYS A 81 1.02 -17.67 -2.60
CA LYS A 81 2.03 -18.52 -1.93
C LYS A 81 1.97 -18.43 -0.40
N TYR A 82 1.68 -17.27 0.15
CA TYR A 82 1.63 -17.01 1.60
C TYR A 82 0.19 -16.88 2.14
N ALA A 83 -0.82 -17.35 1.40
CA ALA A 83 -2.24 -17.14 1.72
C ALA A 83 -2.62 -17.65 3.12
N ASP A 84 -2.22 -18.87 3.48
CA ASP A 84 -2.52 -19.46 4.78
C ASP A 84 -1.89 -18.66 5.94
N GLU A 85 -0.65 -18.19 5.76
CA GLU A 85 0.05 -17.34 6.74
C GLU A 85 -0.70 -16.00 6.92
N LEU A 86 -1.06 -15.34 5.83
CA LEU A 86 -1.77 -14.06 5.85
C LEU A 86 -3.17 -14.19 6.49
N ALA A 87 -3.93 -15.24 6.16
CA ALA A 87 -5.23 -15.51 6.75
C ALA A 87 -5.12 -15.77 8.27
N MET A 88 -4.10 -16.51 8.69
CA MET A 88 -3.85 -16.75 10.11
C MET A 88 -3.48 -15.46 10.84
N LEU A 89 -2.64 -14.59 10.25
CA LEU A 89 -2.31 -13.28 10.82
C LEU A 89 -3.55 -12.41 10.99
N ASP A 90 -4.42 -12.33 9.97
CA ASP A 90 -5.68 -11.58 10.07
C ASP A 90 -6.60 -12.16 11.15
N THR A 91 -6.70 -13.48 11.27
CA THR A 91 -7.49 -14.13 12.30
C THR A 91 -6.99 -13.81 13.72
N LEU A 92 -5.69 -13.90 13.93
CA LEU A 92 -5.09 -13.67 15.25
C LEU A 92 -5.12 -12.19 15.66
N ASP A 93 -4.89 -11.30 14.72
CA ASP A 93 -4.72 -9.86 14.93
C ASP A 93 -6.06 -9.12 15.00
N ASN A 94 -7.01 -9.50 14.15
CA ASN A 94 -8.34 -8.90 14.07
C ASN A 94 -9.40 -9.65 14.91
N GLY A 95 -9.24 -10.96 15.07
CA GLY A 95 -10.22 -11.82 15.76
C GLY A 95 -11.34 -12.36 14.87
N LYS A 96 -11.28 -12.18 13.54
CA LYS A 96 -12.27 -12.74 12.61
C LYS A 96 -12.10 -14.25 12.46
N PRO A 97 -13.17 -14.99 12.08
CA PRO A 97 -13.06 -16.42 11.77
C PRO A 97 -12.07 -16.68 10.63
N LEU A 98 -11.26 -17.74 10.74
CA LEU A 98 -10.25 -18.10 9.73
C LEU A 98 -10.85 -18.20 8.32
N ARG A 99 -12.01 -18.82 8.18
CA ARG A 99 -12.69 -18.95 6.88
C ARG A 99 -13.01 -17.59 6.22
N GLU A 100 -13.32 -16.57 7.02
CA GLU A 100 -13.57 -15.22 6.51
C GLU A 100 -12.24 -14.56 6.10
N ALA A 101 -11.18 -14.78 6.89
CA ALA A 101 -9.84 -14.30 6.55
C ALA A 101 -9.33 -14.93 5.24
N GLU A 102 -9.50 -16.25 5.06
CA GLU A 102 -9.16 -16.96 3.81
C GLU A 102 -9.90 -16.34 2.60
N GLY A 103 -11.18 -16.01 2.76
CA GLY A 103 -11.97 -15.30 1.75
C GLY A 103 -11.39 -13.92 1.41
N ASP A 104 -11.03 -13.14 2.43
CA ASP A 104 -10.44 -11.81 2.27
C ASP A 104 -9.09 -11.85 1.55
N ILE A 105 -8.24 -12.87 1.84
CA ILE A 105 -6.98 -13.07 1.13
C ILE A 105 -7.23 -13.41 -0.33
N SER A 106 -8.16 -14.34 -0.61
CA SER A 106 -8.54 -14.71 -1.97
C SER A 106 -9.04 -13.51 -2.78
N ASP A 107 -9.90 -12.69 -2.20
CA ASP A 107 -10.40 -11.47 -2.84
C ASP A 107 -9.26 -10.46 -3.08
N GLY A 108 -8.30 -10.37 -2.17
CA GLY A 108 -7.11 -9.55 -2.34
C GLY A 108 -6.23 -10.00 -3.52
N ILE A 109 -6.03 -11.30 -3.70
CA ILE A 109 -5.32 -11.87 -4.86
C ILE A 109 -6.03 -11.49 -6.16
N HIS A 110 -7.35 -11.66 -6.22
CA HIS A 110 -8.15 -11.29 -7.38
C HIS A 110 -8.08 -9.80 -7.67
N CYS A 111 -8.08 -8.96 -6.64
CA CYS A 111 -7.94 -7.51 -6.78
C CYS A 111 -6.61 -7.12 -7.43
N PHE A 112 -5.48 -7.67 -6.96
CA PHE A 112 -4.18 -7.42 -7.60
C PHE A 112 -4.15 -7.90 -9.06
N ARG A 113 -4.67 -9.10 -9.35
CA ARG A 113 -4.76 -9.64 -10.71
C ARG A 113 -5.62 -8.77 -11.62
N TYR A 114 -6.75 -8.25 -11.11
CA TYR A 114 -7.60 -7.31 -11.84
C TYR A 114 -6.86 -6.03 -12.22
N TYR A 115 -6.22 -5.37 -11.25
CA TYR A 115 -5.48 -4.12 -11.51
C TYR A 115 -4.22 -4.33 -12.35
N ALA A 116 -3.57 -5.49 -12.28
CA ALA A 116 -2.50 -5.85 -13.23
C ALA A 116 -3.00 -5.85 -14.68
N GLY A 117 -4.20 -6.38 -14.93
CA GLY A 117 -4.84 -6.32 -16.24
C GLY A 117 -5.11 -4.89 -16.72
N LEU A 118 -5.53 -4.01 -15.82
CA LEU A 118 -5.81 -2.61 -16.13
C LEU A 118 -4.57 -1.78 -16.50
N CYS A 119 -3.37 -2.17 -16.06
CA CYS A 119 -2.14 -1.48 -16.45
C CYS A 119 -1.96 -1.37 -17.97
N LYS A 120 -2.47 -2.35 -18.71
CA LYS A 120 -2.31 -2.47 -20.18
C LYS A 120 -3.42 -1.79 -20.98
N THR A 121 -4.47 -1.34 -20.33
CA THR A 121 -5.66 -0.76 -20.97
C THR A 121 -6.01 0.60 -20.39
N PRO A 122 -5.09 1.59 -20.46
CA PRO A 122 -5.44 2.94 -20.05
C PRO A 122 -6.52 3.47 -21.01
N HIS A 123 -7.68 3.87 -20.47
CA HIS A 123 -8.76 4.43 -21.25
C HIS A 123 -8.67 5.96 -21.21
N GLY A 124 -8.72 6.59 -22.39
CA GLY A 124 -8.91 8.02 -22.58
C GLY A 124 -9.96 8.28 -23.64
N GLY A 125 -10.60 9.46 -23.60
CA GLY A 125 -11.57 9.88 -24.61
C GLY A 125 -10.89 10.63 -25.76
N VAL A 126 -11.45 10.51 -26.95
CA VAL A 126 -11.11 11.37 -28.10
C VAL A 126 -12.40 12.06 -28.56
N TYR A 127 -12.37 13.39 -28.60
CA TYR A 127 -13.53 14.20 -28.90
C TYR A 127 -13.25 15.10 -30.08
N GLY A 128 -14.14 15.11 -31.08
CA GLY A 128 -14.16 16.12 -32.12
C GLY A 128 -15.05 17.27 -31.69
N VAL A 129 -14.49 18.47 -31.58
CA VAL A 129 -15.24 19.70 -31.22
C VAL A 129 -15.26 20.62 -32.44
N ASN A 130 -16.46 21.13 -32.78
CA ASN A 130 -16.63 22.21 -33.75
C ASN A 130 -17.37 23.34 -33.03
N ASP A 131 -16.63 24.34 -32.61
CA ASP A 131 -17.14 25.46 -31.79
C ASP A 131 -17.39 26.76 -32.59
N GLY A 132 -17.34 26.67 -33.91
CA GLY A 132 -17.47 27.84 -34.78
C GLY A 132 -16.15 28.54 -35.13
N PHE A 133 -15.06 28.23 -34.44
CA PHE A 133 -13.71 28.72 -34.75
C PHE A 133 -12.90 27.73 -35.59
N GLY A 134 -13.39 26.49 -35.72
CA GLY A 134 -12.76 25.42 -36.51
C GLY A 134 -12.99 24.03 -35.94
N LYS A 135 -12.40 23.02 -36.63
CA LYS A 135 -12.39 21.64 -36.14
C LYS A 135 -11.22 21.42 -35.22
N MET A 136 -11.49 21.07 -33.98
CA MET A 136 -10.47 20.71 -32.98
C MET A 136 -10.56 19.24 -32.61
N HIS A 137 -9.41 18.65 -32.33
CA HIS A 137 -9.30 17.33 -31.71
C HIS A 137 -8.93 17.51 -30.25
N SER A 138 -9.79 17.04 -29.34
CA SER A 138 -9.50 16.98 -27.90
C SER A 138 -9.31 15.53 -27.49
N TYR A 139 -8.32 15.24 -26.69
CA TYR A 139 -8.09 13.92 -26.13
C TYR A 139 -7.78 13.99 -24.64
N GLU A 140 -8.18 12.94 -23.94
CA GLU A 140 -7.95 12.75 -22.52
C GLU A 140 -6.78 11.78 -22.31
N THR A 141 -5.82 12.16 -21.50
CA THR A 141 -4.77 11.26 -20.99
C THR A 141 -4.95 11.06 -19.50
N ARG A 142 -4.73 9.83 -19.02
CA ARG A 142 -4.72 9.50 -17.59
C ARG A 142 -3.28 9.39 -17.13
N GLU A 143 -2.96 10.12 -16.08
CA GLU A 143 -1.63 10.16 -15.49
C GLU A 143 -1.71 9.81 -14.00
N PRO A 144 -0.63 9.26 -13.38
CA PRO A 144 -0.59 9.06 -11.95
C PRO A 144 -0.69 10.41 -11.20
N VAL A 145 -1.43 10.40 -10.09
CA VAL A 145 -1.68 11.61 -9.27
C VAL A 145 -0.42 12.10 -8.57
N GLY A 146 0.47 11.19 -8.19
CA GLY A 146 1.69 11.56 -7.46
C GLY A 146 1.94 10.67 -6.25
N VAL A 147 2.01 11.28 -5.08
CA VAL A 147 2.12 10.59 -3.79
C VAL A 147 0.73 10.41 -3.20
N CYS A 148 0.39 9.18 -2.87
CA CYS A 148 -0.89 8.81 -2.29
C CYS A 148 -0.73 8.48 -0.79
N ALA A 149 -1.32 9.29 0.08
CA ALA A 149 -1.49 8.96 1.48
C ALA A 149 -2.69 8.01 1.65
N GLN A 150 -2.49 6.87 2.31
CA GLN A 150 -3.50 5.83 2.46
C GLN A 150 -3.61 5.38 3.92
N ILE A 151 -4.81 5.45 4.46
CA ILE A 151 -5.11 5.04 5.84
C ILE A 151 -6.22 4.00 5.80
N THR A 152 -6.06 2.88 6.52
CA THR A 152 -7.03 1.80 6.56
C THR A 152 -7.53 1.51 7.97
N PRO A 153 -8.82 1.10 8.09
CA PRO A 153 -9.40 0.67 9.35
C PRO A 153 -8.94 -0.75 9.74
N TRP A 154 -9.44 -1.21 10.90
CA TRP A 154 -9.08 -2.51 11.49
C TRP A 154 -10.00 -3.67 11.10
N ASN A 155 -11.18 -3.41 10.55
CA ASN A 155 -12.21 -4.44 10.34
C ASN A 155 -11.96 -5.41 9.17
N TYR A 156 -11.21 -4.98 8.16
CA TYR A 156 -10.71 -5.79 7.06
C TYR A 156 -9.22 -5.45 6.81
N PRO A 157 -8.29 -5.85 7.69
CA PRO A 157 -6.93 -5.31 7.70
C PRO A 157 -6.20 -5.54 6.37
N PHE A 158 -6.14 -6.80 5.93
CA PHE A 158 -5.51 -7.16 4.66
C PHE A 158 -6.29 -6.62 3.46
N LEU A 159 -7.58 -6.91 3.37
CA LEU A 159 -8.39 -6.61 2.18
C LEU A 159 -8.50 -5.10 1.92
N MET A 160 -8.71 -4.28 2.95
CA MET A 160 -8.74 -2.82 2.80
C MET A 160 -7.38 -2.25 2.41
N SER A 161 -6.29 -2.88 2.85
CA SER A 161 -4.94 -2.52 2.40
C SER A 161 -4.77 -2.78 0.90
N VAL A 162 -5.18 -3.96 0.44
CA VAL A 162 -5.14 -4.33 -0.98
C VAL A 162 -5.99 -3.41 -1.85
N TRP A 163 -7.22 -3.09 -1.44
CA TRP A 163 -8.12 -2.21 -2.20
C TRP A 163 -7.58 -0.80 -2.42
N LYS A 164 -6.65 -0.36 -1.59
CA LYS A 164 -5.97 0.93 -1.76
C LYS A 164 -4.63 0.80 -2.49
N LEU A 165 -3.84 -0.20 -2.14
CA LEU A 165 -2.50 -0.39 -2.69
C LEU A 165 -2.53 -0.83 -4.16
N ALA A 166 -3.36 -1.80 -4.53
CA ALA A 166 -3.39 -2.35 -5.89
C ALA A 166 -3.73 -1.29 -6.96
N PRO A 167 -4.83 -0.49 -6.84
CA PRO A 167 -5.13 0.55 -7.82
C PRO A 167 -4.07 1.65 -7.88
N ALA A 168 -3.52 2.07 -6.73
CA ALA A 168 -2.51 3.12 -6.68
C ALA A 168 -1.19 2.68 -7.35
N LEU A 169 -0.75 1.44 -7.11
CA LEU A 169 0.40 0.84 -7.77
C LEU A 169 0.16 0.69 -9.27
N ALA A 170 -0.99 0.17 -9.69
CA ALA A 170 -1.33 0.01 -11.11
C ALA A 170 -1.30 1.33 -11.87
N ALA A 171 -1.77 2.41 -11.24
CA ALA A 171 -1.74 3.75 -11.81
C ALA A 171 -0.34 4.40 -11.82
N GLY A 172 0.69 3.80 -11.21
CA GLY A 172 2.06 4.32 -11.20
C GLY A 172 2.35 5.35 -10.10
N ASN A 173 1.54 5.40 -9.06
CA ASN A 173 1.75 6.32 -7.92
C ASN A 173 2.80 5.78 -6.95
N SER A 174 3.40 6.69 -6.17
CA SER A 174 4.12 6.35 -4.94
C SER A 174 3.20 6.48 -3.72
N ILE A 175 3.45 5.68 -2.69
CA ILE A 175 2.48 5.48 -1.61
C ILE A 175 3.14 5.67 -0.24
N VAL A 176 2.44 6.38 0.65
CA VAL A 176 2.66 6.36 2.10
C VAL A 176 1.43 5.73 2.74
N PHE A 177 1.61 4.59 3.39
CA PHE A 177 0.54 3.76 3.91
C PHE A 177 0.57 3.65 5.43
N LYS A 178 -0.60 3.75 6.07
CA LYS A 178 -0.79 3.58 7.51
C LYS A 178 -1.97 2.64 7.79
N PRO A 179 -1.73 1.41 8.26
CA PRO A 179 -2.81 0.54 8.75
C PRO A 179 -3.31 1.01 10.11
N SER A 180 -4.41 0.45 10.56
CA SER A 180 -4.84 0.60 11.95
C SER A 180 -3.82 -0.04 12.89
N PRO A 181 -3.46 0.61 14.02
CA PRO A 181 -2.57 0.01 15.02
C PRO A 181 -3.22 -1.19 15.74
N LYS A 182 -4.53 -1.39 15.59
CA LYS A 182 -5.27 -2.50 16.21
C LYS A 182 -5.12 -3.83 15.46
N ALA A 183 -4.78 -3.79 14.17
CA ALA A 183 -4.60 -4.98 13.34
C ALA A 183 -3.61 -4.70 12.19
N PRO A 184 -2.31 -4.53 12.48
CA PRO A 184 -1.31 -4.17 11.49
C PRO A 184 -0.56 -5.35 10.85
N LEU A 185 -0.63 -6.57 11.45
CA LEU A 185 0.34 -7.63 11.17
C LEU A 185 0.26 -8.16 9.74
N SER A 186 -0.93 -8.39 9.21
CA SER A 186 -1.09 -8.86 7.81
C SER A 186 -0.65 -7.80 6.80
N THR A 187 -0.85 -6.50 7.12
CA THR A 187 -0.34 -5.41 6.29
C THR A 187 1.19 -5.32 6.34
N ILE A 188 1.82 -5.48 7.51
CA ILE A 188 3.29 -5.54 7.61
C ILE A 188 3.82 -6.69 6.73
N ARG A 189 3.20 -7.87 6.81
CA ARG A 189 3.57 -9.01 5.98
C ARG A 189 3.41 -8.75 4.49
N LEU A 190 2.38 -8.00 4.09
CA LEU A 190 2.19 -7.57 2.70
C LEU A 190 3.35 -6.68 2.22
N PHE A 191 3.90 -5.81 3.07
CA PHE A 191 5.08 -5.01 2.71
C PHE A 191 6.37 -5.84 2.61
N GLU A 192 6.51 -6.90 3.44
CA GLU A 192 7.59 -7.88 3.25
C GLU A 192 7.46 -8.61 1.89
N ILE A 193 6.22 -8.88 1.46
CA ILE A 193 5.95 -9.43 0.12
C ILE A 193 6.31 -8.44 -0.99
N PHE A 194 6.05 -7.15 -0.82
CA PHE A 194 6.46 -6.11 -1.79
C PHE A 194 7.98 -6.03 -1.94
N GLU A 195 8.72 -6.15 -0.84
CA GLU A 195 10.18 -6.24 -0.88
C GLU A 195 10.65 -7.51 -1.61
N GLU A 196 10.08 -8.70 -1.31
CA GLU A 196 10.36 -9.96 -2.01
C GLU A 196 10.02 -9.87 -3.52
N ALA A 197 8.96 -9.16 -3.87
CA ALA A 197 8.60 -8.90 -5.26
C ALA A 197 9.62 -8.02 -5.98
N GLY A 198 10.34 -7.17 -5.26
CA GLY A 198 11.34 -6.27 -5.78
C GLY A 198 10.78 -4.92 -6.23
N LEU A 199 9.75 -4.38 -5.55
CA LEU A 199 9.28 -3.02 -5.82
C LEU A 199 10.42 -2.01 -5.65
N PRO A 200 10.49 -0.96 -6.51
CA PRO A 200 11.48 0.09 -6.39
C PRO A 200 11.44 0.80 -5.03
N LYS A 201 12.62 1.20 -4.54
CA LYS A 201 12.75 1.93 -3.28
C LYS A 201 11.90 3.21 -3.27
N GLY A 202 11.24 3.48 -2.14
CA GLY A 202 10.39 4.64 -1.96
C GLY A 202 9.04 4.59 -2.69
N CYS A 203 8.81 3.61 -3.58
CA CYS A 203 7.52 3.41 -4.25
C CYS A 203 6.39 3.16 -3.24
N VAL A 204 6.66 2.34 -2.22
CA VAL A 204 5.76 2.09 -1.10
C VAL A 204 6.48 2.36 0.23
N ASN A 205 5.80 2.99 1.17
CA ASN A 205 6.31 3.29 2.50
C ASN A 205 5.23 2.94 3.52
N LEU A 206 5.60 2.23 4.60
CA LEU A 206 4.71 1.77 5.65
C LEU A 206 5.02 2.51 6.95
N LEU A 207 4.03 3.19 7.47
CA LEU A 207 4.04 3.83 8.78
C LEU A 207 3.14 3.03 9.74
N GLN A 208 3.48 3.08 11.02
CA GLN A 208 2.71 2.44 12.09
C GLN A 208 2.38 3.49 13.14
N GLY A 209 1.22 3.40 13.76
CA GLY A 209 0.86 4.33 14.84
C GLY A 209 -0.57 4.81 14.78
N ASP A 210 -0.91 5.71 15.68
CA ASP A 210 -2.27 6.19 15.93
C ASP A 210 -2.57 7.51 15.18
N ALA A 211 -3.47 8.29 15.73
CA ALA A 211 -4.08 9.47 15.11
C ALA A 211 -3.07 10.55 14.70
N GLU A 212 -1.99 10.75 15.48
CA GLU A 212 -0.98 11.77 15.20
C GLU A 212 -0.31 11.56 13.82
N VAL A 213 0.08 10.32 13.51
CA VAL A 213 0.64 9.93 12.21
C VAL A 213 -0.38 10.17 11.09
N GLY A 214 -1.65 9.80 11.33
CA GLY A 214 -2.73 10.01 10.36
C GLY A 214 -3.01 11.49 10.10
N THR A 215 -2.95 12.32 11.14
CA THR A 215 -3.14 13.78 11.04
C THR A 215 -2.00 14.39 10.21
N GLU A 216 -0.74 14.09 10.51
CA GLU A 216 0.40 14.56 9.71
C GLU A 216 0.28 14.14 8.24
N MET A 217 -0.14 12.89 7.95
CA MET A 217 -0.37 12.45 6.57
C MET A 217 -1.46 13.26 5.85
N GLY A 218 -2.51 13.69 6.58
CA GLY A 218 -3.62 14.46 6.03
C GLY A 218 -3.34 15.96 5.89
N GLU A 219 -2.51 16.52 6.74
CA GLU A 219 -2.16 17.95 6.76
C GLU A 219 -0.89 18.26 5.96
N ASN A 220 -0.09 17.26 5.64
CA ASN A 220 1.12 17.42 4.87
C ASN A 220 0.77 17.84 3.44
N THR A 221 1.20 19.03 3.05
CA THR A 221 0.95 19.63 1.73
C THR A 221 2.06 19.33 0.72
N ASP A 222 3.06 18.62 1.16
CA ASP A 222 4.17 18.15 0.33
C ASP A 222 3.78 16.87 -0.42
#